data_dc3ad078929dd84afab1b9e79b50357e
#
_entry.id   dc3ad078929dd84afab1b9e79b50357e
#
_cell.length_a   1.000
_cell.length_b   1.000
_cell.length_c   1.000
_cell.angle_alpha   90.00
_cell.angle_beta   90.00
_cell.angle_gamma   90.00
#
_symmetry.space_group_name_H-M   'P 1'
#
loop_
_entity.id
_entity.type
_entity.pdbx_description
1 polymer ?
#
loop_
_entity_poly.entity_id
_entity_poly.type
_entity_poly.pdbx_seq_one_letter_code
_entity_poly.pdbx_strand_id
1 'polypeptide(L)'
;MKTTKILLMVLLFPFMGFAKSKKQDLTCLTQAIYFEARGDSLEGRAAVANVVMNRYNKWNYKSVCDVTAAKGQFGWWETRNRKILEKNKWEEANIIAKLVYSGLVEDNTGGATFFHERSIKPYWTKRMVKVGVIGRHTFYIS
;
A
#
# COMPACT_ATOMS: atom_id res chain seq x y z
N MET A 1 31.90 -55.02 10.97
CA MET A 1 31.86 -53.62 10.47
C MET A 1 30.40 -53.18 10.42
N LYS A 2 30.00 -52.27 11.29
CA LYS A 2 28.63 -51.72 11.30
C LYS A 2 28.61 -50.47 10.41
N THR A 3 27.98 -50.58 9.26
CA THR A 3 27.75 -49.44 8.37
C THR A 3 26.60 -48.57 8.91
N THR A 4 26.98 -47.43 9.46
CA THR A 4 26.01 -46.41 9.91
C THR A 4 25.45 -45.70 8.68
N LYS A 5 24.18 -45.95 8.33
CA LYS A 5 23.47 -45.21 7.30
C LYS A 5 23.10 -43.83 7.87
N ILE A 6 23.79 -42.80 7.41
CA ILE A 6 23.41 -41.40 7.69
C ILE A 6 22.17 -41.09 6.83
N LEU A 7 21.04 -41.00 7.47
CA LEU A 7 19.79 -40.57 6.82
C LEU A 7 19.83 -39.02 6.69
N LEU A 8 20.16 -38.57 5.48
CA LEU A 8 20.15 -37.15 5.14
C LEU A 8 18.67 -36.68 5.06
N MET A 9 18.18 -36.11 6.13
CA MET A 9 16.83 -35.53 6.19
C MET A 9 16.88 -34.17 5.46
N VAL A 10 16.50 -34.16 4.18
CA VAL A 10 16.30 -32.91 3.41
C VAL A 10 15.05 -32.24 3.92
N LEU A 11 15.23 -31.22 4.76
CA LEU A 11 14.15 -30.32 5.16
C LEU A 11 13.74 -29.49 3.95
N LEU A 12 12.70 -29.93 3.25
CA LEU A 12 12.00 -29.13 2.25
C LEU A 12 11.22 -28.02 2.98
N PHE A 13 11.86 -26.87 3.17
CA PHE A 13 11.14 -25.66 3.58
C PHE A 13 10.21 -25.23 2.45
N PRO A 14 8.90 -25.06 2.70
CA PRO A 14 8.00 -24.59 1.67
C PRO A 14 8.26 -23.11 1.38
N PHE A 15 8.92 -22.84 0.27
CA PHE A 15 9.13 -21.47 -0.27
C PHE A 15 7.82 -20.79 -0.71
N MET A 16 6.67 -21.40 -0.44
CA MET A 16 5.36 -20.92 -0.90
C MET A 16 4.83 -19.69 -0.17
N GLY A 17 5.32 -19.35 1.04
CA GLY A 17 4.75 -18.26 1.85
C GLY A 17 5.04 -16.86 1.30
N PHE A 18 6.24 -16.62 0.78
CA PHE A 18 6.68 -15.29 0.33
C PHE A 18 5.99 -14.80 -0.93
N ALA A 19 5.78 -15.64 -1.93
CA ALA A 19 5.14 -15.26 -3.19
C ALA A 19 3.65 -14.93 -3.01
N LYS A 20 2.94 -15.64 -2.12
CA LYS A 20 1.52 -15.40 -1.82
C LYS A 20 1.33 -14.08 -1.07
N SER A 21 2.17 -13.78 -0.08
CA SER A 21 2.15 -12.53 0.69
C SER A 21 2.38 -11.31 -0.21
N LYS A 22 3.41 -11.33 -1.05
CA LYS A 22 3.69 -10.24 -2.00
C LYS A 22 2.53 -9.97 -2.96
N LYS A 23 1.90 -11.01 -3.50
CA LYS A 23 0.75 -10.88 -4.39
C LYS A 23 -0.44 -10.22 -3.68
N GLN A 24 -0.70 -10.59 -2.43
CA GLN A 24 -1.76 -10.00 -1.63
C GLN A 24 -1.48 -8.52 -1.34
N ASP A 25 -0.26 -8.18 -0.94
CA ASP A 25 0.15 -6.81 -0.68
C ASP A 25 0.01 -5.92 -1.91
N LEU A 26 0.41 -6.41 -3.09
CA LEU A 26 0.19 -5.69 -4.36
C LEU A 26 -1.29 -5.48 -4.65
N THR A 27 -2.15 -6.46 -4.37
CA THR A 27 -3.59 -6.31 -4.53
C THR A 27 -4.15 -5.25 -3.59
N CYS A 28 -3.76 -5.27 -2.32
CA CYS A 28 -4.19 -4.27 -1.34
C CYS A 28 -3.71 -2.85 -1.70
N LEU A 29 -2.47 -2.72 -2.16
CA LEU A 29 -1.95 -1.43 -2.63
C LEU A 29 -2.68 -0.94 -3.88
N THR A 30 -2.96 -1.83 -4.83
CA THR A 30 -3.75 -1.53 -6.03
C THR A 30 -5.15 -1.03 -5.66
N GLN A 31 -5.80 -1.69 -4.70
CA GLN A 31 -7.10 -1.27 -4.19
C GLN A 31 -7.05 0.14 -3.59
N ALA A 32 -6.04 0.45 -2.78
CA ALA A 32 -5.87 1.77 -2.20
C ALA A 32 -5.75 2.85 -3.30
N ILE A 33 -4.91 2.65 -4.30
CA ILE A 33 -4.76 3.57 -5.43
C ILE A 33 -6.07 3.72 -6.20
N TYR A 34 -6.73 2.61 -6.50
CA TYR A 34 -7.95 2.62 -7.29
C TYR A 34 -9.09 3.34 -6.58
N PHE A 35 -9.38 2.98 -5.33
CA PHE A 35 -10.52 3.54 -4.61
C PHE A 35 -10.30 4.97 -4.12
N GLU A 36 -9.06 5.34 -3.82
CA GLU A 36 -8.73 6.69 -3.35
C GLU A 36 -8.42 7.67 -4.47
N ALA A 37 -7.84 7.21 -5.58
CA ALA A 37 -7.20 8.14 -6.52
C ALA A 37 -7.31 7.76 -8.00
N ARG A 38 -8.21 6.86 -8.42
CA ARG A 38 -8.29 6.42 -9.84
C ARG A 38 -8.51 7.54 -10.85
N GLY A 39 -9.11 8.64 -10.43
CA GLY A 39 -9.34 9.84 -11.26
C GLY A 39 -8.28 10.93 -11.10
N ASP A 40 -7.22 10.68 -10.36
CA ASP A 40 -6.16 11.64 -10.10
C ASP A 40 -5.05 11.57 -11.16
N SER A 41 -4.13 12.55 -11.12
CA SER A 41 -2.88 12.53 -11.89
C SER A 41 -2.03 11.30 -11.55
N LEU A 42 -1.05 11.00 -12.39
CA LEU A 42 -0.09 9.93 -12.12
C LEU A 42 0.65 10.16 -10.81
N GLU A 43 1.10 11.40 -10.57
CA GLU A 43 1.79 11.83 -9.36
C GLU A 43 0.90 11.69 -8.12
N GLY A 44 -0.38 12.06 -8.23
CA GLY A 44 -1.37 11.93 -7.14
C GLY A 44 -1.63 10.48 -6.77
N ARG A 45 -1.73 9.59 -7.76
CA ARG A 45 -1.89 8.16 -7.54
C ARG A 45 -0.66 7.52 -6.91
N ALA A 46 0.54 7.90 -7.37
CA ALA A 46 1.80 7.46 -6.76
C ALA A 46 1.93 7.97 -5.32
N ALA A 47 1.51 9.20 -5.05
CA ALA A 47 1.53 9.78 -3.71
C ALA A 47 0.65 9.01 -2.71
N VAL A 48 -0.55 8.61 -3.11
CA VAL A 48 -1.43 7.76 -2.28
C VAL A 48 -0.77 6.41 -1.99
N ALA A 49 -0.15 5.79 -3.00
CA ALA A 49 0.59 4.53 -2.81
C ALA A 49 1.76 4.70 -1.84
N ASN A 50 2.51 5.80 -1.95
CA ASN A 50 3.64 6.10 -1.06
C ASN A 50 3.18 6.30 0.39
N VAL A 51 2.03 6.93 0.64
CA VAL A 51 1.48 7.03 2.01
C VAL A 51 1.21 5.65 2.60
N VAL A 52 0.64 4.73 1.84
CA VAL A 52 0.42 3.34 2.31
C VAL A 52 1.74 2.67 2.65
N MET A 53 2.75 2.80 1.78
CA MET A 53 4.08 2.23 2.01
C MET A 53 4.81 2.89 3.18
N ASN A 54 4.66 4.21 3.36
CA ASN A 54 5.23 4.93 4.50
C ASN A 54 4.63 4.46 5.83
N ARG A 55 3.31 4.25 5.87
CA ARG A 55 2.64 3.64 7.04
C ARG A 55 3.15 2.24 7.32
N TYR A 56 3.24 1.41 6.29
CA TYR A 56 3.78 0.05 6.40
C TYR A 56 5.17 0.05 7.04
N ASN A 57 6.07 0.88 6.55
CA ASN A 57 7.45 0.94 7.01
C ASN A 57 7.59 1.62 8.39
N LYS A 58 6.86 2.71 8.62
CA LYS A 58 7.02 3.55 9.83
C LYS A 58 6.28 2.98 11.03
N TRP A 59 5.10 2.39 10.83
CA TRP A 59 4.24 1.95 11.93
C TRP A 59 4.28 0.43 12.16
N ASN A 60 5.26 -0.23 11.59
CA ASN A 60 5.58 -1.64 11.83
C ASN A 60 4.41 -2.61 11.59
N TYR A 61 3.63 -2.35 10.55
CA TYR A 61 2.60 -3.28 10.10
C TYR A 61 3.23 -4.57 9.53
N LYS A 62 2.58 -5.70 9.70
CA LYS A 62 3.06 -7.00 9.20
C LYS A 62 2.92 -7.15 7.69
N SER A 63 1.96 -6.43 7.09
CA SER A 63 1.70 -6.46 5.65
C SER A 63 1.10 -5.14 5.18
N VAL A 64 1.16 -4.88 3.87
CA VAL A 64 0.45 -3.74 3.25
C VAL A 64 -1.07 -3.90 3.41
N CYS A 65 -1.56 -5.13 3.38
CA CYS A 65 -2.97 -5.40 3.61
C CYS A 65 -3.43 -4.98 5.01
N ASP A 66 -2.58 -5.13 6.03
CA ASP A 66 -2.89 -4.67 7.39
C ASP A 66 -3.02 -3.15 7.46
N VAL A 67 -2.21 -2.41 6.69
CA VAL A 67 -2.33 -0.94 6.57
C VAL A 67 -3.70 -0.57 6.01
N THR A 68 -4.12 -1.22 4.91
CA THR A 68 -5.39 -0.89 4.25
C THR A 68 -6.61 -1.35 5.04
N ALA A 69 -6.48 -2.41 5.83
CA ALA A 69 -7.54 -2.95 6.69
C ALA A 69 -7.66 -2.25 8.05
N ALA A 70 -6.71 -1.38 8.39
CA ALA A 70 -6.71 -0.70 9.68
C ALA A 70 -7.97 0.16 9.83
N LYS A 71 -8.63 0.03 10.99
CA LYS A 71 -9.91 0.69 11.28
C LYS A 71 -9.81 2.21 11.09
N GLY A 72 -10.79 2.78 10.39
CA GLY A 72 -10.91 4.23 10.17
C GLY A 72 -9.92 4.79 9.16
N GLN A 73 -9.11 3.98 8.47
CA GLN A 73 -8.12 4.47 7.51
C GLN A 73 -8.71 4.62 6.10
N PHE A 74 -9.50 3.64 5.65
CA PHE A 74 -10.08 3.62 4.32
C PHE A 74 -11.55 3.19 4.37
N GLY A 75 -12.45 4.13 4.05
CA GLY A 75 -13.90 3.89 4.10
C GLY A 75 -14.37 2.77 3.18
N TRP A 76 -13.77 2.62 1.99
CA TRP A 76 -14.09 1.56 1.04
C TRP A 76 -13.76 0.16 1.58
N TRP A 77 -12.79 0.05 2.48
CA TRP A 77 -12.48 -1.21 3.15
C TRP A 77 -13.58 -1.61 4.13
N GLU A 78 -14.06 -0.65 4.93
CA GLU A 78 -15.08 -0.88 5.95
C GLU A 78 -16.45 -1.17 5.36
N THR A 79 -16.84 -0.45 4.29
CA THR A 79 -18.12 -0.66 3.61
C THR A 79 -18.17 -1.94 2.78
N ARG A 80 -17.04 -2.61 2.59
CA ARG A 80 -16.89 -3.80 1.73
C ARG A 80 -17.33 -3.58 0.28
N ASN A 81 -17.55 -2.34 -0.13
CA ASN A 81 -17.87 -1.98 -1.49
C ASN A 81 -16.58 -1.87 -2.33
N ARG A 82 -16.08 -3.02 -2.76
CA ARG A 82 -14.81 -3.14 -3.50
C ARG A 82 -15.01 -3.61 -4.94
N LYS A 83 -16.13 -3.22 -5.53
CA LYS A 83 -16.44 -3.55 -6.92
C LYS A 83 -15.57 -2.72 -7.87
N ILE A 84 -14.86 -3.39 -8.76
CA ILE A 84 -14.05 -2.75 -9.80
C ILE A 84 -14.96 -2.48 -11.01
N LEU A 85 -15.25 -1.21 -11.26
CA LEU A 85 -16.12 -0.76 -12.35
C LEU A 85 -15.36 -0.34 -13.60
N GLU A 86 -14.12 0.16 -13.42
CA GLU A 86 -13.27 0.71 -14.47
C GLU A 86 -12.00 -0.15 -14.58
N LYS A 87 -12.07 -1.18 -15.43
CA LYS A 87 -10.99 -2.15 -15.58
C LYS A 87 -9.65 -1.52 -15.99
N ASN A 88 -9.68 -0.56 -16.92
CA ASN A 88 -8.49 0.18 -17.35
C ASN A 88 -7.84 0.94 -16.18
N LYS A 89 -8.63 1.58 -15.32
CA LYS A 89 -8.14 2.29 -14.14
C LYS A 89 -7.56 1.35 -13.08
N TRP A 90 -8.11 0.14 -12.99
CA TRP A 90 -7.54 -0.90 -12.15
C TRP A 90 -6.18 -1.37 -12.66
N GLU A 91 -6.03 -1.57 -13.96
CA GLU A 91 -4.77 -1.97 -14.58
C GLU A 91 -3.69 -0.89 -14.40
N GLU A 92 -4.04 0.39 -14.61
CA GLU A 92 -3.14 1.52 -14.33
C GLU A 92 -2.72 1.55 -12.85
N ALA A 93 -3.65 1.39 -11.92
CA ALA A 93 -3.36 1.34 -10.48
C ALA A 93 -2.44 0.18 -10.13
N ASN A 94 -2.62 -0.98 -10.76
CA ASN A 94 -1.77 -2.16 -10.55
C ASN A 94 -0.32 -1.92 -11.02
N ILE A 95 -0.13 -1.23 -12.13
CA ILE A 95 1.20 -0.85 -12.62
C ILE A 95 1.88 0.08 -11.61
N ILE A 96 1.18 1.12 -11.15
CA ILE A 96 1.71 2.06 -10.16
C ILE A 96 2.05 1.33 -8.85
N ALA A 97 1.16 0.44 -8.38
CA ALA A 97 1.41 -0.36 -7.19
C ALA A 97 2.70 -1.18 -7.29
N LYS A 98 2.94 -1.82 -8.42
CA LYS A 98 4.18 -2.59 -8.66
C LYS A 98 5.41 -1.71 -8.62
N LEU A 99 5.37 -0.55 -9.26
CA LEU A 99 6.49 0.40 -9.32
C LEU A 99 6.83 0.96 -7.93
N VAL A 100 5.82 1.39 -7.17
CA VAL A 100 6.01 1.93 -5.82
C VAL A 100 6.45 0.83 -4.84
N TYR A 101 5.80 -0.32 -4.86
CA TYR A 101 6.13 -1.45 -3.96
C TYR A 101 7.56 -1.96 -4.16
N SER A 102 8.05 -1.96 -5.39
CA SER A 102 9.42 -2.39 -5.72
C SER A 102 10.50 -1.33 -5.47
N GLY A 103 10.10 -0.10 -5.08
CA GLY A 103 11.03 1.00 -4.89
C GLY A 103 11.60 1.63 -6.17
N LEU A 104 11.01 1.31 -7.34
CA LEU A 104 11.42 1.90 -8.63
C LEU A 104 10.92 3.35 -8.82
N VAL A 105 9.96 3.78 -8.01
CA VAL A 105 9.46 5.15 -7.95
C VAL A 105 9.76 5.71 -6.58
N GLU A 106 10.44 6.87 -6.55
CA GLU A 106 10.74 7.56 -5.29
C GLU A 106 9.47 8.11 -4.61
N ASP A 107 9.52 8.22 -3.29
CA ASP A 107 8.44 8.84 -2.52
C ASP A 107 8.35 10.35 -2.81
N ASN A 108 7.34 10.74 -3.57
CA ASN A 108 7.06 12.13 -3.89
C ASN A 108 6.32 12.90 -2.79
N THR A 109 6.06 12.26 -1.63
CA THR A 109 5.36 12.86 -0.50
C THR A 109 6.26 13.29 0.65
N GLY A 110 7.58 13.06 0.54
CA GLY A 110 8.52 13.38 1.61
C GLY A 110 8.26 12.63 2.93
N GLY A 111 7.76 11.41 2.86
CA GLY A 111 7.46 10.58 4.03
C GLY A 111 6.06 10.79 4.62
N ALA A 112 5.13 11.36 3.89
CA ALA A 112 3.77 11.58 4.38
C ALA A 112 3.08 10.26 4.77
N THR A 113 2.33 10.32 5.86
CA THR A 113 1.55 9.20 6.41
C THR A 113 0.06 9.49 6.48
N PHE A 114 -0.36 10.72 6.16
CA PHE A 114 -1.76 11.15 6.11
C PHE A 114 -2.04 11.94 4.84
N PHE A 115 -3.27 11.81 4.35
CA PHE A 115 -3.79 12.64 3.27
C PHE A 115 -5.30 12.82 3.40
N HIS A 116 -5.83 13.83 2.74
CA HIS A 116 -7.25 14.02 2.50
C HIS A 116 -7.47 14.68 1.15
N GLU A 117 -8.66 14.59 0.63
CA GLU A 117 -9.07 15.30 -0.58
C GLU A 117 -8.98 16.81 -0.31
N ARG A 118 -8.37 17.57 -1.22
CA ARG A 118 -7.97 18.98 -1.01
C ARG A 118 -9.15 19.95 -0.78
N SER A 119 -10.37 19.58 -1.19
CA SER A 119 -11.57 20.40 -1.00
C SER A 119 -12.08 20.39 0.44
N ILE A 120 -11.67 19.43 1.26
CA ILE A 120 -12.04 19.32 2.67
C ILE A 120 -10.92 19.78 3.60
N LYS A 121 -11.26 20.17 4.83
CA LYS A 121 -10.29 20.55 5.87
C LYS A 121 -10.59 19.79 7.17
N PRO A 122 -10.11 18.57 7.32
CA PRO A 122 -10.31 17.78 8.53
C PRO A 122 -9.65 18.45 9.75
N TYR A 123 -10.30 18.34 10.91
CA TYR A 123 -9.80 18.97 12.15
C TYR A 123 -8.43 18.43 12.59
N TRP A 124 -8.13 17.18 12.31
CA TRP A 124 -6.88 16.54 12.69
C TRP A 124 -5.64 17.15 12.01
N THR A 125 -5.80 17.86 10.90
CA THR A 125 -4.69 18.51 10.18
C THR A 125 -3.98 19.57 11.01
N LYS A 126 -4.64 20.15 12.00
CA LYS A 126 -4.06 21.16 12.91
C LYS A 126 -2.88 20.64 13.75
N ARG A 127 -2.76 19.31 13.87
CA ARG A 127 -1.70 18.65 14.68
C ARG A 127 -0.61 18.02 13.83
N MET A 128 -0.61 18.25 12.54
CA MET A 128 0.28 17.59 11.58
C MET A 128 1.07 18.61 10.77
N VAL A 129 2.22 18.18 10.29
CA VAL A 129 3.04 18.98 9.39
C VAL A 129 2.55 18.77 7.96
N LYS A 130 2.08 19.85 7.33
CA LYS A 130 1.66 19.82 5.94
C LYS A 130 2.88 19.70 5.03
N VAL A 131 2.91 18.69 4.18
CA VAL A 131 3.93 18.53 3.14
C VAL A 131 3.57 19.36 1.92
N GLY A 132 2.33 19.26 1.43
CA GLY A 132 1.88 19.98 0.24
C GLY A 132 0.66 19.34 -0.42
N VAL A 133 0.32 19.84 -1.60
CA VAL A 133 -0.74 19.32 -2.45
C VAL A 133 -0.11 18.59 -3.64
N ILE A 134 -0.55 17.37 -3.89
CA ILE A 134 -0.18 16.59 -5.07
C ILE A 134 -1.48 16.06 -5.67
N GLY A 135 -1.75 16.42 -6.93
CA GLY A 135 -3.00 16.10 -7.57
C GLY A 135 -4.20 16.64 -6.79
N ARG A 136 -5.11 15.76 -6.42
CA ARG A 136 -6.37 16.12 -5.73
C ARG A 136 -6.30 16.02 -4.20
N HIS A 137 -5.14 15.71 -3.65
CA HIS A 137 -4.97 15.46 -2.23
C HIS A 137 -3.94 16.39 -1.58
N THR A 138 -4.14 16.64 -0.29
CA THR A 138 -3.17 17.32 0.58
C THR A 138 -2.55 16.29 1.51
N PHE A 139 -1.24 16.32 1.65
CA PHE A 139 -0.42 15.32 2.36
C PHE A 139 0.21 15.90 3.62
N TYR A 140 0.37 15.04 4.65
CA TYR A 140 0.87 15.41 5.97
C TYR A 140 1.77 14.34 6.57
N ILE A 141 2.68 14.80 7.43
CA ILE A 141 3.49 13.98 8.33
C ILE A 141 2.95 14.16 9.76
N SER A 142 2.81 13.03 10.48
CA SER A 142 2.44 13.02 11.90
C SER A 142 3.68 13.08 12.79
#